data_42978f43d4cdae13c0aafb4f34767691
#
_entry.id   42978f43d4cdae13c0aafb4f34767691
#
_cell.length_a   1.000
_cell.length_b   1.000
_cell.length_c   1.000
_cell.angle_alpha   90.00
_cell.angle_beta   90.00
_cell.angle_gamma   90.00
#
_symmetry.space_group_name_H-M   'P 1'
#
loop_
_entity.id
_entity.type
_entity.pdbx_description
1 polymer ?
#
loop_
_entity_poly.entity_id
_entity_poly.type
_entity_poly.pdbx_seq_one_letter_code
_entity_poly.pdbx_strand_id
1 'polypeptide(L)'
;MRLEFTKMHGCGNDYIYLDCLTGMIDNAPELSRLLSPRRFSVGSDGLICIAPSDVADATMRMFNADGSESAMCGNGIRCVAQWLYEHGVAGDEMTIETLAGVKHLSRKGEGVWQVEMDRAEFEPALVPVKGLGPDPVINRAIAVEGQPWQVTAISMGNPHCVTVVEDVQALDLERIGPGFENHPAFPEHVNTEFIQVMGKNHLAMRVWERGSGETLACGTGACAAAAASVMLRLCDAGADIALDLPGGRLTIRVDEDWQIRMTGPAKTVYTGVVEV
;
A
#
# COMPACT_ATOMS: atom_id res chain seq x y z
N MET A 1 8.31 -27.52 13.51
CA MET A 1 9.47 -26.58 13.64
C MET A 1 9.05 -25.44 14.58
N ARG A 2 9.93 -24.99 15.47
CA ARG A 2 9.66 -23.84 16.35
C ARG A 2 10.10 -22.56 15.65
N LEU A 3 9.16 -21.61 15.43
CA LEU A 3 9.39 -20.34 14.79
C LEU A 3 9.14 -19.18 15.75
N GLU A 4 10.12 -18.32 15.90
CA GLU A 4 9.96 -17.01 16.56
C GLU A 4 9.49 -15.99 15.54
N PHE A 5 8.56 -15.12 15.92
CA PHE A 5 8.01 -14.11 15.03
C PHE A 5 7.69 -12.80 15.77
N THR A 6 7.66 -11.72 15.01
CA THR A 6 7.12 -10.43 15.43
C THR A 6 5.83 -10.14 14.68
N LYS A 7 4.77 -9.79 15.38
CA LYS A 7 3.52 -9.31 14.80
C LYS A 7 3.55 -7.79 14.75
N MET A 8 3.40 -7.22 13.54
CA MET A 8 3.42 -5.77 13.36
C MET A 8 2.34 -5.33 12.38
N HIS A 9 1.99 -4.04 12.42
CA HIS A 9 1.08 -3.44 11.43
C HIS A 9 1.47 -1.99 11.10
N GLY A 10 1.16 -1.59 9.85
CA GLY A 10 1.09 -0.21 9.41
C GLY A 10 -0.35 0.13 9.01
N CYS A 11 -1.00 1.04 9.74
CA CYS A 11 -2.40 1.42 9.48
C CYS A 11 -3.38 0.22 9.41
N GLY A 12 -3.25 -0.74 10.32
CA GLY A 12 -4.15 -1.91 10.38
C GLY A 12 -3.81 -3.04 9.40
N ASN A 13 -3.02 -2.80 8.37
CA ASN A 13 -2.49 -3.86 7.51
C ASN A 13 -1.37 -4.59 8.24
N ASP A 14 -1.62 -5.84 8.63
CA ASP A 14 -0.85 -6.57 9.64
C ASP A 14 -0.19 -7.84 9.09
N TYR A 15 1.11 -8.01 9.38
CA TYR A 15 1.90 -9.15 8.94
C TYR A 15 2.60 -9.86 10.10
N ILE A 16 2.99 -11.11 9.83
CA ILE A 16 3.93 -11.89 10.63
C ILE A 16 5.32 -11.63 10.05
N TYR A 17 6.25 -11.15 10.86
CA TYR A 17 7.63 -10.87 10.46
C TYR A 17 8.54 -11.96 11.02
N LEU A 18 9.35 -12.56 10.14
CA LEU A 18 10.34 -13.56 10.49
C LEU A 18 11.74 -13.00 10.29
N ASP A 19 12.59 -13.19 11.28
CA ASP A 19 14.03 -12.96 11.16
C ASP A 19 14.65 -14.07 10.30
N CYS A 20 15.05 -13.70 9.10
CA CYS A 20 15.73 -14.55 8.14
C CYS A 20 17.12 -14.00 7.76
N LEU A 21 17.71 -13.12 8.62
CA LEU A 21 19.01 -12.51 8.35
C LEU A 21 20.17 -13.53 8.29
N THR A 22 20.02 -14.68 8.94
CA THR A 22 20.98 -15.78 8.88
C THR A 22 20.71 -16.79 7.76
N GLY A 23 19.64 -16.62 7.01
CA GLY A 23 19.23 -17.47 5.89
C GLY A 23 17.72 -17.50 5.72
N MET A 24 17.27 -17.60 4.46
CA MET A 24 15.86 -17.74 4.13
C MET A 24 15.27 -19.02 4.71
N ILE A 25 14.03 -18.92 5.15
CA ILE A 25 13.24 -20.06 5.59
C ILE A 25 12.70 -20.81 4.36
N ASP A 26 12.82 -22.14 4.38
CA ASP A 26 12.19 -22.97 3.36
C ASP A 26 10.66 -22.89 3.48
N ASN A 27 9.95 -22.97 2.36
CA ASN A 27 8.50 -23.02 2.31
C ASN A 27 7.77 -21.77 2.89
N ALA A 28 8.32 -20.57 2.76
CA ALA A 28 7.66 -19.33 3.20
C ALA A 28 6.21 -19.16 2.65
N PRO A 29 5.89 -19.54 1.38
CA PRO A 29 4.51 -19.55 0.88
C PRO A 29 3.55 -20.44 1.69
N GLU A 30 3.97 -21.66 2.05
CA GLU A 30 3.17 -22.58 2.87
C GLU A 30 3.00 -22.07 4.29
N LEU A 31 4.07 -21.50 4.86
CA LEU A 31 4.02 -20.89 6.19
C LEU A 31 3.05 -19.71 6.21
N SER A 32 3.02 -18.89 5.16
CA SER A 32 2.03 -17.82 5.07
C SER A 32 0.61 -18.36 5.09
N ARG A 33 0.30 -19.38 4.29
CA ARG A 33 -1.04 -20.02 4.30
C ARG A 33 -1.40 -20.62 5.65
N LEU A 34 -0.43 -21.20 6.34
CA LEU A 34 -0.64 -21.86 7.65
C LEU A 34 -0.85 -20.85 8.77
N LEU A 35 -0.09 -19.75 8.77
CA LEU A 35 -0.05 -18.80 9.88
C LEU A 35 -1.04 -17.64 9.74
N SER A 36 -1.51 -17.33 8.53
CA SER A 36 -2.41 -16.20 8.27
C SER A 36 -3.86 -16.38 8.74
N PRO A 37 -4.46 -17.56 8.86
CA PRO A 37 -5.86 -17.68 9.27
C PRO A 37 -6.10 -17.12 10.67
N ARG A 38 -6.90 -16.01 10.76
CA ARG A 38 -7.07 -15.20 11.98
C ARG A 38 -7.71 -15.91 13.16
N ARG A 39 -8.47 -16.98 12.96
CA ARG A 39 -9.20 -17.70 14.01
C ARG A 39 -8.57 -19.06 14.36
N PHE A 40 -7.64 -19.51 13.53
CA PHE A 40 -7.09 -20.87 13.63
C PHE A 40 -5.58 -20.89 13.76
N SER A 41 -4.92 -19.73 13.63
CA SER A 41 -3.48 -19.60 13.75
C SER A 41 -3.11 -18.22 14.32
N VAL A 42 -1.93 -17.69 14.01
CA VAL A 42 -1.48 -16.35 14.45
C VAL A 42 -2.42 -15.26 13.92
N GLY A 43 -2.87 -15.39 12.67
CA GLY A 43 -3.77 -14.46 12.02
C GLY A 43 -3.07 -13.20 11.48
N SER A 44 -3.13 -12.99 10.15
CA SER A 44 -2.49 -11.83 9.49
C SER A 44 -2.98 -11.68 8.05
N ASP A 45 -2.59 -10.57 7.40
CA ASP A 45 -2.74 -10.40 5.96
C ASP A 45 -1.68 -11.18 5.16
N GLY A 46 -0.65 -11.69 5.85
CA GLY A 46 0.40 -12.49 5.25
C GLY A 46 1.66 -12.57 6.12
N LEU A 47 2.77 -12.94 5.49
CA LEU A 47 4.05 -13.17 6.10
C LEU A 47 5.14 -12.37 5.38
N ILE A 48 6.06 -11.76 6.14
CA ILE A 48 7.23 -11.06 5.61
C ILE A 48 8.48 -11.68 6.22
N CYS A 49 9.40 -12.12 5.35
CA CYS A 49 10.75 -12.54 5.71
C CYS A 49 11.70 -11.35 5.56
N ILE A 50 12.43 -11.03 6.64
CA ILE A 50 13.51 -10.04 6.64
C ILE A 50 14.81 -10.80 6.43
N ALA A 51 15.39 -10.69 5.24
CA ALA A 51 16.52 -11.49 4.80
C ALA A 51 17.76 -10.63 4.50
N PRO A 52 18.96 -11.23 4.40
CA PRO A 52 20.14 -10.48 4.01
C PRO A 52 20.04 -9.99 2.56
N SER A 53 20.74 -8.91 2.23
CA SER A 53 20.85 -8.36 0.88
C SER A 53 22.32 -8.11 0.55
N ASP A 54 22.68 -8.27 -0.72
CA ASP A 54 24.01 -7.91 -1.26
C ASP A 54 24.06 -6.44 -1.73
N VAL A 55 22.91 -5.75 -1.80
CA VAL A 55 22.78 -4.41 -2.40
C VAL A 55 22.08 -3.39 -1.51
N ALA A 56 21.55 -3.81 -0.36
CA ALA A 56 20.81 -2.99 0.58
C ALA A 56 21.11 -3.43 2.03
N ASP A 57 20.56 -2.74 3.03
CA ASP A 57 20.72 -3.11 4.44
C ASP A 57 19.98 -4.41 4.78
N ALA A 58 18.87 -4.70 4.08
CA ALA A 58 18.14 -5.95 4.16
C ALA A 58 17.27 -6.17 2.91
N THR A 59 16.77 -7.40 2.75
CA THR A 59 15.76 -7.77 1.75
C THR A 59 14.42 -8.03 2.44
N MET A 60 13.34 -7.50 1.88
CA MET A 60 11.96 -7.83 2.24
C MET A 60 11.36 -8.80 1.22
N ARG A 61 11.05 -10.03 1.64
CA ARG A 61 10.25 -11.00 0.87
C ARG A 61 8.87 -11.12 1.51
N MET A 62 7.84 -10.85 0.74
CA MET A 62 6.47 -10.74 1.25
C MET A 62 5.54 -11.77 0.58
N PHE A 63 4.80 -12.49 1.40
CA PHE A 63 3.83 -13.50 0.98
C PHE A 63 2.44 -13.15 1.52
N ASN A 64 1.46 -13.08 0.62
CA ASN A 64 0.06 -12.86 0.99
C ASN A 64 -0.50 -14.07 1.78
N ALA A 65 -1.68 -13.92 2.37
CA ALA A 65 -2.31 -15.00 3.14
C ALA A 65 -2.57 -16.29 2.32
N ASP A 66 -2.71 -16.17 0.99
CA ASP A 66 -2.84 -17.30 0.07
C ASP A 66 -1.51 -17.93 -0.34
N GLY A 67 -0.38 -17.37 0.13
CA GLY A 67 0.98 -17.80 -0.17
C GLY A 67 1.54 -17.24 -1.48
N SER A 68 0.81 -16.43 -2.23
CA SER A 68 1.35 -15.72 -3.39
C SER A 68 2.39 -14.68 -2.94
N GLU A 69 3.48 -14.54 -3.72
CA GLU A 69 4.51 -13.53 -3.42
C GLU A 69 4.12 -12.19 -4.04
N SER A 70 4.25 -11.12 -3.27
CA SER A 70 3.98 -9.75 -3.69
C SER A 70 5.27 -8.95 -3.83
N ALA A 71 5.31 -8.05 -4.80
CA ALA A 71 6.53 -7.30 -5.11
C ALA A 71 6.93 -6.31 -4.00
N MET A 72 5.96 -5.63 -3.38
CA MET A 72 6.18 -4.65 -2.31
C MET A 72 4.86 -4.30 -1.62
N CYS A 73 4.93 -3.95 -0.34
CA CYS A 73 3.84 -3.36 0.44
C CYS A 73 4.36 -2.15 1.22
N GLY A 74 3.80 -0.97 0.94
CA GLY A 74 4.21 0.26 1.59
C GLY A 74 4.01 0.26 3.11
N ASN A 75 2.96 -0.40 3.61
CA ASN A 75 2.72 -0.59 5.04
C ASN A 75 3.73 -1.59 5.64
N GLY A 76 3.93 -2.71 4.95
CA GLY A 76 4.84 -3.78 5.39
C GLY A 76 6.30 -3.31 5.47
N ILE A 77 6.78 -2.55 4.47
CA ILE A 77 8.18 -2.12 4.43
C ILE A 77 8.53 -1.13 5.57
N ARG A 78 7.56 -0.27 6.00
CA ARG A 78 7.77 0.58 7.18
C ARG A 78 7.95 -0.24 8.45
N CYS A 79 7.23 -1.35 8.57
CA CYS A 79 7.39 -2.27 9.70
C CYS A 79 8.73 -3.02 9.62
N VAL A 80 9.21 -3.40 8.42
CA VAL A 80 10.57 -3.95 8.25
C VAL A 80 11.60 -2.94 8.76
N ALA A 81 11.49 -1.67 8.36
CA ALA A 81 12.40 -0.62 8.82
C ALA A 81 12.37 -0.45 10.36
N GLN A 82 11.18 -0.44 10.95
CA GLN A 82 11.04 -0.37 12.40
C GLN A 82 11.68 -1.59 13.09
N TRP A 83 11.47 -2.79 12.53
CA TRP A 83 12.05 -4.01 13.06
C TRP A 83 13.60 -3.97 13.00
N LEU A 84 14.18 -3.59 11.86
CA LEU A 84 15.64 -3.47 11.67
C LEU A 84 16.25 -2.46 12.64
N TYR A 85 15.57 -1.33 12.85
CA TYR A 85 15.98 -0.31 13.81
C TYR A 85 15.95 -0.82 15.25
N GLU A 86 14.87 -1.46 15.68
CA GLU A 86 14.70 -1.99 17.04
C GLU A 86 15.71 -3.11 17.37
N HIS A 87 16.16 -3.85 16.35
CA HIS A 87 17.15 -4.92 16.50
C HIS A 87 18.61 -4.45 16.27
N GLY A 88 18.81 -3.15 16.04
CA GLY A 88 20.17 -2.58 15.86
C GLY A 88 20.86 -3.02 14.57
N VAL A 89 20.10 -3.46 13.57
CA VAL A 89 20.63 -3.88 12.25
C VAL A 89 20.90 -2.67 11.37
N ALA A 90 20.02 -1.65 11.40
CA ALA A 90 20.14 -0.41 10.63
C ALA A 90 19.77 0.80 11.49
N GLY A 91 20.14 2.02 11.02
CA GLY A 91 19.90 3.28 11.73
C GLY A 91 18.63 4.00 11.29
N ASP A 92 18.63 5.34 11.43
CA ASP A 92 17.49 6.20 11.07
C ASP A 92 17.30 6.34 9.54
N GLU A 93 18.32 6.07 8.74
CA GLU A 93 18.28 6.00 7.29
C GLU A 93 18.69 4.60 6.87
N MET A 94 17.94 4.00 5.95
CA MET A 94 18.22 2.65 5.47
C MET A 94 17.68 2.39 4.07
N THR A 95 18.19 1.33 3.47
CA THR A 95 17.74 0.80 2.20
C THR A 95 17.19 -0.62 2.38
N ILE A 96 16.08 -0.92 1.68
CA ILE A 96 15.48 -2.26 1.72
C ILE A 96 15.25 -2.73 0.28
N GLU A 97 15.85 -3.86 -0.05
CA GLU A 97 15.65 -4.54 -1.31
C GLU A 97 14.27 -5.20 -1.33
N THR A 98 13.54 -5.04 -2.43
CA THR A 98 12.24 -5.67 -2.69
C THR A 98 12.18 -6.18 -4.13
N LEU A 99 11.19 -6.98 -4.50
CA LEU A 99 10.98 -7.36 -5.90
C LEU A 99 10.62 -6.16 -6.80
N ALA A 100 10.19 -5.03 -6.21
CA ALA A 100 9.96 -3.76 -6.91
C ALA A 100 11.18 -2.81 -6.85
N GLY A 101 12.39 -3.35 -6.61
CA GLY A 101 13.64 -2.59 -6.50
C GLY A 101 13.97 -2.16 -5.06
N VAL A 102 15.09 -1.47 -4.93
CA VAL A 102 15.56 -0.94 -3.65
C VAL A 102 14.75 0.30 -3.27
N LYS A 103 14.26 0.34 -2.03
CA LYS A 103 13.53 1.46 -1.47
C LYS A 103 14.36 2.14 -0.37
N HIS A 104 14.31 3.46 -0.34
CA HIS A 104 14.96 4.28 0.67
C HIS A 104 13.95 4.65 1.75
N LEU A 105 14.33 4.46 3.01
CA LEU A 105 13.49 4.77 4.15
C LEU A 105 14.24 5.67 5.13
N SER A 106 13.50 6.62 5.71
CA SER A 106 14.01 7.52 6.75
C SER A 106 13.05 7.59 7.94
N ARG A 107 13.60 7.53 9.14
CA ARG A 107 12.85 7.65 10.37
C ARG A 107 12.44 9.12 10.60
N LYS A 108 11.16 9.37 10.88
CA LYS A 108 10.62 10.72 11.13
C LYS A 108 10.17 10.94 12.57
N GLY A 109 10.24 9.90 13.39
CA GLY A 109 9.88 9.93 14.80
C GLY A 109 9.77 8.53 15.37
N GLU A 110 9.33 8.41 16.60
CA GLU A 110 9.12 7.11 17.24
C GLU A 110 8.02 6.33 16.50
N GLY A 111 8.39 5.17 15.93
CA GLY A 111 7.47 4.33 15.16
C GLY A 111 6.92 4.98 13.89
N VAL A 112 7.57 6.02 13.35
CA VAL A 112 7.13 6.72 12.14
C VAL A 112 8.24 6.71 11.10
N TRP A 113 7.91 6.16 9.92
CA TRP A 113 8.84 6.00 8.81
C TRP A 113 8.32 6.63 7.53
N GLN A 114 9.22 7.27 6.80
CA GLN A 114 9.00 7.75 5.44
C GLN A 114 9.65 6.77 4.45
N VAL A 115 8.92 6.47 3.38
CA VAL A 115 9.39 5.64 2.25
C VAL A 115 9.42 6.51 1.01
N GLU A 116 10.51 6.47 0.26
CA GLU A 116 10.54 6.97 -1.10
C GLU A 116 9.80 5.99 -1.99
N MET A 117 8.63 6.40 -2.45
CA MET A 117 7.81 5.64 -3.38
C MET A 117 8.24 5.96 -4.82
N ASP A 118 7.76 5.17 -5.79
CA ASP A 118 8.00 5.48 -7.19
C ASP A 118 7.24 6.73 -7.63
N ARG A 119 7.48 7.19 -8.86
CA ARG A 119 6.76 8.31 -9.47
C ARG A 119 5.36 7.88 -9.85
N ALA A 120 4.40 8.79 -9.70
CA ALA A 120 3.07 8.59 -10.24
C ALA A 120 3.11 8.64 -11.78
N GLU A 121 2.47 7.66 -12.42
CA GLU A 121 2.41 7.56 -13.87
C GLU A 121 0.96 7.72 -14.34
N PHE A 122 0.75 8.58 -15.36
CA PHE A 122 -0.58 8.90 -15.88
C PHE A 122 -0.79 8.45 -17.34
N GLU A 123 0.27 7.96 -18.00
CA GLU A 123 0.18 7.48 -19.38
C GLU A 123 -0.77 6.28 -19.47
N PRO A 124 -1.85 6.32 -20.28
CA PRO A 124 -2.85 5.26 -20.33
C PRO A 124 -2.31 3.87 -20.61
N ALA A 125 -1.23 3.76 -21.39
CA ALA A 125 -0.57 2.51 -21.69
C ALA A 125 0.15 1.91 -20.46
N LEU A 126 0.62 2.76 -19.52
CA LEU A 126 1.34 2.37 -18.31
C LEU A 126 0.41 2.20 -17.10
N VAL A 127 -0.84 2.69 -17.18
CA VAL A 127 -1.87 2.47 -16.14
C VAL A 127 -2.67 1.18 -16.33
N PRO A 128 -2.60 0.44 -17.27
CA PRO A 128 -3.25 0.04 -18.50
C PRO A 128 -4.76 0.39 -18.56
N VAL A 129 -5.09 1.45 -19.29
CA VAL A 129 -6.48 1.90 -19.53
C VAL A 129 -6.85 1.77 -21.00
N LYS A 130 -8.07 1.37 -21.31
CA LYS A 130 -8.62 1.23 -22.67
C LYS A 130 -9.95 1.93 -22.83
N GLY A 131 -10.22 2.40 -24.06
CA GLY A 131 -11.55 2.94 -24.45
C GLY A 131 -11.86 4.34 -23.95
N LEU A 132 -10.95 5.02 -23.24
CA LEU A 132 -11.13 6.38 -22.73
C LEU A 132 -10.31 7.45 -23.51
N GLY A 133 -9.75 7.07 -24.66
CA GLY A 133 -8.93 7.95 -25.50
C GLY A 133 -7.42 7.73 -25.31
N PRO A 134 -6.58 8.43 -26.08
CA PRO A 134 -5.12 8.30 -26.01
C PRO A 134 -4.48 9.16 -24.91
N ASP A 135 -5.20 10.17 -24.41
CA ASP A 135 -4.68 11.10 -23.40
C ASP A 135 -4.83 10.53 -21.99
N PRO A 136 -4.06 11.02 -21.01
CA PRO A 136 -4.24 10.69 -19.61
C PRO A 136 -5.70 10.81 -19.15
N VAL A 137 -6.15 9.82 -18.39
CA VAL A 137 -7.53 9.76 -17.88
C VAL A 137 -7.60 10.61 -16.62
N ILE A 138 -7.96 11.89 -16.80
CA ILE A 138 -8.07 12.86 -15.70
C ILE A 138 -9.50 13.39 -15.68
N ASN A 139 -10.20 13.16 -14.55
CA ASN A 139 -11.59 13.58 -14.35
C ASN A 139 -12.51 13.17 -15.52
N ARG A 140 -12.41 11.94 -15.98
CA ARG A 140 -13.21 11.38 -17.08
C ARG A 140 -14.39 10.57 -16.54
N ALA A 141 -15.53 10.68 -17.23
CA ALA A 141 -16.72 9.91 -16.85
C ALA A 141 -16.60 8.44 -17.27
N ILE A 142 -16.86 7.54 -16.33
CA ILE A 142 -17.15 6.13 -16.58
C ILE A 142 -18.50 5.77 -15.97
N ALA A 143 -19.13 4.66 -16.40
CA ALA A 143 -20.42 4.24 -15.87
C ALA A 143 -20.24 2.97 -15.00
N VAL A 144 -20.48 3.09 -13.70
CA VAL A 144 -20.47 1.94 -12.76
C VAL A 144 -21.86 1.82 -12.15
N GLU A 145 -22.43 0.62 -12.16
CA GLU A 145 -23.79 0.35 -11.69
C GLU A 145 -24.85 1.29 -12.29
N GLY A 146 -24.66 1.68 -13.58
CA GLY A 146 -25.55 2.58 -14.30
C GLY A 146 -25.48 4.04 -13.86
N GLN A 147 -24.55 4.40 -12.98
CA GLN A 147 -24.29 5.76 -12.51
C GLN A 147 -22.99 6.32 -13.11
N PRO A 148 -22.95 7.61 -13.51
CA PRO A 148 -21.72 8.24 -13.98
C PRO A 148 -20.80 8.58 -12.80
N TRP A 149 -19.51 8.25 -12.94
CA TRP A 149 -18.46 8.57 -11.99
C TRP A 149 -17.31 9.30 -12.70
N GLN A 150 -16.81 10.36 -12.09
CA GLN A 150 -15.62 11.05 -12.59
C GLN A 150 -14.38 10.40 -12.01
N VAL A 151 -13.49 9.90 -12.86
CA VAL A 151 -12.32 9.14 -12.42
C VAL A 151 -11.03 9.71 -12.99
N THR A 152 -9.96 9.54 -12.22
CA THR A 152 -8.58 9.78 -12.64
C THR A 152 -7.81 8.46 -12.50
N ALA A 153 -7.17 8.03 -13.59
CA ALA A 153 -6.43 6.77 -13.61
C ALA A 153 -4.91 7.03 -13.44
N ILE A 154 -4.28 6.27 -12.55
CA ILE A 154 -2.88 6.45 -12.16
C ILE A 154 -2.23 5.08 -11.94
N SER A 155 -0.94 4.96 -12.29
CA SER A 155 -0.12 3.83 -11.87
C SER A 155 0.88 4.24 -10.80
N MET A 156 0.98 3.43 -9.75
CA MET A 156 2.05 3.43 -8.74
C MET A 156 2.86 2.14 -8.82
N GLY A 157 3.06 1.61 -10.06
CA GLY A 157 3.55 0.25 -10.31
C GLY A 157 2.41 -0.78 -10.37
N ASN A 158 1.22 -0.40 -9.97
CA ASN A 158 -0.06 -1.10 -10.11
C ASN A 158 -1.18 -0.10 -10.45
N PRO A 159 -2.27 -0.54 -11.12
CA PRO A 159 -3.33 0.36 -11.57
C PRO A 159 -4.23 0.85 -10.44
N HIS A 160 -4.51 2.16 -10.45
CA HIS A 160 -5.40 2.85 -9.51
C HIS A 160 -6.43 3.71 -10.26
N CYS A 161 -7.64 3.74 -9.74
CA CYS A 161 -8.76 4.55 -10.21
C CYS A 161 -9.24 5.43 -9.06
N VAL A 162 -8.95 6.73 -9.12
CA VAL A 162 -9.31 7.67 -8.05
C VAL A 162 -10.58 8.42 -8.43
N THR A 163 -11.55 8.47 -7.52
CA THR A 163 -12.80 9.24 -7.66
C THR A 163 -13.03 10.13 -6.45
N VAL A 164 -13.44 11.38 -6.71
CA VAL A 164 -13.77 12.36 -5.66
C VAL A 164 -15.24 12.25 -5.31
N VAL A 165 -15.55 12.15 -4.03
CA VAL A 165 -16.91 12.02 -3.51
C VAL A 165 -17.19 13.05 -2.41
N GLU A 166 -18.46 13.34 -2.15
CA GLU A 166 -18.89 14.28 -1.10
C GLU A 166 -18.71 13.68 0.30
N ASP A 167 -19.02 12.40 0.48
CA ASP A 167 -18.91 11.67 1.74
C ASP A 167 -18.48 10.21 1.50
N VAL A 168 -17.25 9.89 1.89
CA VAL A 168 -16.70 8.53 1.74
C VAL A 168 -17.41 7.53 2.66
N GLN A 169 -17.97 7.99 3.79
CA GLN A 169 -18.62 7.11 4.75
C GLN A 169 -20.03 6.66 4.29
N ALA A 170 -20.65 7.44 3.41
CA ALA A 170 -21.97 7.11 2.85
C ALA A 170 -21.92 6.02 1.77
N LEU A 171 -20.72 5.61 1.31
CA LEU A 171 -20.58 4.64 0.22
C LEU A 171 -20.75 3.20 0.70
N ASP A 172 -21.50 2.42 -0.05
CA ASP A 172 -21.57 0.96 0.05
C ASP A 172 -20.56 0.33 -0.92
N LEU A 173 -19.29 0.19 -0.46
CA LEU A 173 -18.19 -0.28 -1.30
C LEU A 173 -18.34 -1.75 -1.70
N GLU A 174 -18.96 -2.58 -0.86
CA GLU A 174 -19.24 -3.98 -1.19
C GLU A 174 -20.15 -4.09 -2.42
N ARG A 175 -21.04 -3.12 -2.60
CA ARG A 175 -21.94 -3.06 -3.76
C ARG A 175 -21.27 -2.49 -5.00
N ILE A 176 -20.57 -1.34 -4.88
CA ILE A 176 -20.07 -0.62 -6.06
C ILE A 176 -18.64 -1.01 -6.43
N GLY A 177 -17.81 -1.44 -5.48
CA GLY A 177 -16.39 -1.77 -5.67
C GLY A 177 -16.13 -2.80 -6.75
N PRO A 178 -16.86 -3.94 -6.80
CA PRO A 178 -16.69 -4.91 -7.87
C PRO A 178 -16.94 -4.35 -9.28
N GLY A 179 -17.84 -3.38 -9.40
CA GLY A 179 -18.16 -2.70 -10.66
C GLY A 179 -17.00 -1.81 -11.16
N PHE A 180 -16.24 -1.20 -10.25
CA PHE A 180 -15.02 -0.47 -10.58
C PHE A 180 -13.87 -1.43 -10.90
N GLU A 181 -13.59 -2.39 -10.01
CA GLU A 181 -12.51 -3.36 -10.16
C GLU A 181 -12.55 -4.04 -11.52
N ASN A 182 -13.74 -4.46 -11.96
CA ASN A 182 -13.96 -5.22 -13.20
C ASN A 182 -14.43 -4.34 -14.36
N HIS A 183 -14.28 -3.02 -14.27
CA HIS A 183 -14.75 -2.13 -15.33
C HIS A 183 -13.96 -2.37 -16.64
N PRO A 184 -14.63 -2.44 -17.82
CA PRO A 184 -13.97 -2.73 -19.11
C PRO A 184 -12.83 -1.79 -19.48
N ALA A 185 -12.82 -0.57 -18.96
CA ALA A 185 -11.71 0.37 -19.14
C ALA A 185 -10.40 -0.09 -18.47
N PHE A 186 -10.45 -1.00 -17.50
CA PHE A 186 -9.29 -1.51 -16.76
C PHE A 186 -9.11 -3.02 -16.99
N PRO A 187 -8.49 -3.44 -18.11
CA PRO A 187 -8.43 -4.85 -18.51
C PRO A 187 -7.61 -5.74 -17.57
N GLU A 188 -6.76 -5.14 -16.72
CA GLU A 188 -5.95 -5.82 -15.70
C GLU A 188 -6.55 -5.70 -14.30
N HIS A 189 -7.82 -5.30 -14.20
CA HIS A 189 -8.49 -4.88 -12.96
C HIS A 189 -7.80 -3.68 -12.32
N VAL A 190 -8.46 -3.04 -11.36
CA VAL A 190 -7.98 -1.81 -10.77
C VAL A 190 -8.30 -1.71 -9.28
N ASN A 191 -7.40 -1.12 -8.50
CA ASN A 191 -7.72 -0.62 -7.16
C ASN A 191 -8.48 0.69 -7.30
N THR A 192 -9.50 0.93 -6.48
CA THR A 192 -10.30 2.15 -6.57
C THR A 192 -10.30 2.89 -5.25
N GLU A 193 -9.82 4.12 -5.30
CA GLU A 193 -9.76 5.04 -4.17
C GLU A 193 -10.90 6.04 -4.25
N PHE A 194 -11.76 6.02 -3.24
CA PHE A 194 -12.83 7.01 -3.03
C PHE A 194 -12.32 8.05 -2.06
N ILE A 195 -12.18 9.30 -2.51
CA ILE A 195 -11.59 10.38 -1.70
C ILE A 195 -12.58 11.48 -1.43
N GLN A 196 -12.57 12.00 -0.22
CA GLN A 196 -13.29 13.19 0.21
C GLN A 196 -12.30 14.27 0.59
N VAL A 197 -12.51 15.50 0.10
CA VAL A 197 -11.70 16.64 0.49
C VAL A 197 -12.18 17.17 1.83
N MET A 198 -11.36 17.01 2.87
CA MET A 198 -11.68 17.46 4.23
C MET A 198 -11.22 18.89 4.51
N GLY A 199 -10.28 19.38 3.72
CA GLY A 199 -9.71 20.72 3.83
C GLY A 199 -8.48 20.88 2.95
N LYS A 200 -7.78 21.98 3.08
CA LYS A 200 -6.55 22.22 2.33
C LYS A 200 -5.51 21.15 2.69
N ASN A 201 -5.03 20.41 1.69
CA ASN A 201 -4.05 19.32 1.85
C ASN A 201 -4.49 18.27 2.90
N HIS A 202 -5.81 18.00 2.99
CA HIS A 202 -6.36 17.01 3.89
C HIS A 202 -7.50 16.25 3.19
N LEU A 203 -7.34 14.93 3.10
CA LEU A 203 -8.26 14.00 2.45
C LEU A 203 -8.68 12.92 3.43
N ALA A 204 -9.92 12.42 3.27
CA ALA A 204 -10.33 11.13 3.80
C ALA A 204 -10.46 10.14 2.62
N MET A 205 -10.12 8.86 2.84
CA MET A 205 -10.13 7.85 1.79
C MET A 205 -10.68 6.52 2.30
N ARG A 206 -11.46 5.86 1.45
CA ARG A 206 -11.72 4.43 1.51
C ARG A 206 -11.30 3.80 0.19
N VAL A 207 -10.92 2.54 0.21
CA VAL A 207 -10.36 1.84 -0.96
C VAL A 207 -11.03 0.48 -1.16
N TRP A 208 -11.29 0.15 -2.41
CA TRP A 208 -11.57 -1.19 -2.89
C TRP A 208 -10.34 -1.72 -3.61
N GLU A 209 -9.66 -2.69 -3.01
CA GLU A 209 -8.43 -3.25 -3.58
C GLU A 209 -8.72 -4.42 -4.52
N ARG A 210 -8.01 -4.44 -5.63
CA ARG A 210 -8.03 -5.52 -6.63
C ARG A 210 -7.76 -6.88 -5.98
N GLY A 211 -8.74 -7.78 -6.06
CA GLY A 211 -8.67 -9.13 -5.50
C GLY A 211 -8.83 -9.24 -3.99
N SER A 212 -8.98 -8.13 -3.27
CA SER A 212 -9.04 -8.14 -1.79
C SER A 212 -10.31 -7.50 -1.23
N GLY A 213 -11.03 -6.71 -2.04
CA GLY A 213 -12.20 -5.98 -1.56
C GLY A 213 -11.84 -4.72 -0.76
N GLU A 214 -12.74 -4.28 0.12
CA GLU A 214 -12.47 -3.14 0.99
C GLU A 214 -11.43 -3.50 2.06
N THR A 215 -10.37 -2.67 2.17
CA THR A 215 -9.30 -2.83 3.15
C THR A 215 -9.17 -1.60 4.04
N LEU A 216 -8.46 -1.74 5.16
CA LEU A 216 -8.27 -0.65 6.10
C LEU A 216 -7.26 0.40 5.62
N ALA A 217 -6.31 0.00 4.75
CA ALA A 217 -5.29 0.91 4.22
C ALA A 217 -4.53 0.29 3.03
N CYS A 218 -4.50 1.03 1.92
CA CYS A 218 -3.67 0.76 0.75
C CYS A 218 -2.61 1.85 0.61
N GLY A 219 -1.32 1.50 0.71
CA GLY A 219 -0.23 2.48 0.64
C GLY A 219 -0.07 3.09 -0.76
N THR A 220 -0.07 2.26 -1.82
CA THR A 220 -0.02 2.73 -3.21
C THR A 220 -1.28 3.49 -3.59
N GLY A 221 -2.45 3.06 -3.08
CA GLY A 221 -3.71 3.78 -3.24
C GLY A 221 -3.69 5.16 -2.60
N ALA A 222 -3.10 5.31 -1.40
CA ALA A 222 -2.91 6.61 -0.77
C ALA A 222 -2.01 7.54 -1.61
N CYS A 223 -0.94 6.99 -2.20
CA CYS A 223 -0.07 7.73 -3.11
C CYS A 223 -0.82 8.17 -4.38
N ALA A 224 -1.60 7.27 -4.99
CA ALA A 224 -2.43 7.57 -6.17
C ALA A 224 -3.50 8.63 -5.84
N ALA A 225 -4.18 8.53 -4.69
CA ALA A 225 -5.15 9.50 -4.21
C ALA A 225 -4.55 10.91 -4.05
N ALA A 226 -3.36 11.01 -3.46
CA ALA A 226 -2.64 12.27 -3.32
C ALA A 226 -2.22 12.83 -4.69
N ALA A 227 -1.66 12.00 -5.59
CA ALA A 227 -1.27 12.42 -6.93
C ALA A 227 -2.48 12.91 -7.75
N ALA A 228 -3.61 12.18 -7.72
CA ALA A 228 -4.86 12.63 -8.36
C ALA A 228 -5.31 13.98 -7.80
N SER A 229 -5.25 14.17 -6.48
CA SER A 229 -5.67 15.42 -5.84
C SER A 229 -4.79 16.61 -6.23
N VAL A 230 -3.48 16.41 -6.40
CA VAL A 230 -2.57 17.43 -6.93
C VAL A 230 -2.89 17.72 -8.40
N MET A 231 -3.05 16.68 -9.23
CA MET A 231 -3.42 16.83 -10.65
C MET A 231 -4.74 17.60 -10.82
N LEU A 232 -5.73 17.34 -9.96
CA LEU A 232 -7.03 18.00 -9.94
C LEU A 232 -7.01 19.38 -9.24
N ARG A 233 -5.86 19.82 -8.71
CA ARG A 233 -5.67 21.06 -7.94
C ARG A 233 -6.50 21.15 -6.68
N LEU A 234 -6.80 20.02 -6.07
CA LEU A 234 -7.47 19.91 -4.77
C LEU A 234 -6.46 20.01 -3.62
N CYS A 235 -5.22 19.59 -3.88
CA CYS A 235 -4.08 19.71 -2.97
C CYS A 235 -2.89 20.36 -3.68
N ASP A 236 -1.95 20.93 -2.90
CA ASP A 236 -0.76 21.60 -3.41
C ASP A 236 0.38 20.60 -3.66
N ALA A 237 1.07 20.71 -4.81
CA ALA A 237 2.33 19.99 -5.03
C ALA A 237 3.40 20.45 -4.03
N GLY A 238 4.27 19.54 -3.61
CA GLY A 238 5.34 19.81 -2.64
C GLY A 238 4.87 20.03 -1.20
N ALA A 239 3.55 19.99 -0.92
CA ALA A 239 3.02 20.03 0.43
C ALA A 239 2.84 18.62 1.02
N ASP A 240 2.82 18.56 2.35
CA ASP A 240 2.43 17.34 3.07
C ASP A 240 0.90 17.24 3.06
N ILE A 241 0.38 16.19 2.44
CA ILE A 241 -1.05 15.90 2.32
C ILE A 241 -1.41 14.87 3.39
N ALA A 242 -2.23 15.26 4.35
CA ALA A 242 -2.78 14.34 5.34
C ALA A 242 -3.88 13.50 4.69
N LEU A 243 -3.82 12.19 4.86
CA LEU A 243 -4.76 11.25 4.28
C LEU A 243 -5.26 10.29 5.35
N ASP A 244 -6.52 10.46 5.75
CA ASP A 244 -7.19 9.65 6.75
C ASP A 244 -7.80 8.41 6.09
N LEU A 245 -7.40 7.23 6.58
CA LEU A 245 -7.89 5.93 6.20
C LEU A 245 -8.59 5.26 7.38
N PRO A 246 -9.45 4.26 7.17
CA PRO A 246 -10.03 3.49 8.27
C PRO A 246 -8.99 2.92 9.24
N GLY A 247 -7.82 2.51 8.74
CA GLY A 247 -6.73 1.95 9.54
C GLY A 247 -5.79 2.96 10.19
N GLY A 248 -5.88 4.25 9.86
CA GLY A 248 -5.01 5.30 10.40
C GLY A 248 -4.64 6.37 9.38
N ARG A 249 -3.77 7.29 9.79
CA ARG A 249 -3.35 8.41 8.94
C ARG A 249 -2.01 8.12 8.27
N LEU A 250 -1.94 8.44 6.98
CA LEU A 250 -0.71 8.59 6.21
C LEU A 250 -0.49 10.07 5.87
N THR A 251 0.77 10.45 5.69
CA THR A 251 1.14 11.74 5.12
C THR A 251 1.85 11.48 3.80
N ILE A 252 1.31 12.01 2.72
CA ILE A 252 1.85 11.84 1.37
C ILE A 252 2.35 13.18 0.87
N ARG A 253 3.55 13.18 0.30
CA ARG A 253 4.10 14.33 -0.39
C ARG A 253 4.33 13.99 -1.85
N VAL A 254 3.75 14.77 -2.74
CA VAL A 254 3.88 14.65 -4.19
C VAL A 254 4.69 15.84 -4.68
N ASP A 255 5.89 15.60 -5.18
CA ASP A 255 6.77 16.65 -5.68
C ASP A 255 6.32 17.12 -7.10
N GLU A 256 6.85 18.22 -7.60
CA GLU A 256 6.48 18.79 -8.89
C GLU A 256 6.78 17.86 -10.08
N ASP A 257 7.74 16.95 -9.91
CA ASP A 257 8.12 15.92 -10.88
C ASP A 257 7.40 14.58 -10.67
N TRP A 258 6.35 14.55 -9.84
CA TRP A 258 5.55 13.38 -9.47
C TRP A 258 6.26 12.33 -8.63
N GLN A 259 7.47 12.59 -8.13
CA GLN A 259 8.08 11.73 -7.12
C GLN A 259 7.26 11.79 -5.84
N ILE A 260 7.01 10.61 -5.24
CA ILE A 260 6.15 10.49 -4.07
C ILE A 260 6.94 10.01 -2.86
N ARG A 261 6.69 10.62 -1.71
CA ARG A 261 7.13 10.16 -0.39
C ARG A 261 5.92 9.89 0.48
N MET A 262 5.90 8.71 1.10
CA MET A 262 4.84 8.28 1.99
C MET A 262 5.37 8.14 3.41
N THR A 263 4.80 8.87 4.35
CA THR A 263 5.12 8.80 5.78
C THR A 263 3.95 8.19 6.54
N GLY A 264 4.24 7.25 7.42
CA GLY A 264 3.21 6.61 8.23
C GLY A 264 3.75 5.79 9.39
N PRO A 265 2.84 5.30 10.24
CA PRO A 265 3.21 4.51 11.41
C PRO A 265 3.67 3.09 11.03
N ALA A 266 4.52 2.57 11.90
CA ALA A 266 4.89 1.16 11.97
C ALA A 266 4.87 0.74 13.44
N LYS A 267 4.08 -0.26 13.79
CA LYS A 267 3.85 -0.62 15.19
C LYS A 267 4.05 -2.11 15.41
N THR A 268 4.93 -2.45 16.35
CA THR A 268 5.02 -3.79 16.93
C THR A 268 3.84 -4.03 17.85
N VAL A 269 3.11 -5.13 17.63
CA VAL A 269 1.95 -5.53 18.43
C VAL A 269 2.37 -6.48 19.53
N TYR A 270 3.05 -7.57 19.15
CA TYR A 270 3.64 -8.56 20.07
C TYR A 270 4.68 -9.41 19.35
N THR A 271 5.50 -10.10 20.14
CA THR A 271 6.37 -11.19 19.69
C THR A 271 5.82 -12.51 20.17
N GLY A 272 6.10 -13.59 19.47
CA GLY A 272 5.61 -14.90 19.83
C GLY A 272 6.45 -16.04 19.27
N VAL A 273 6.07 -17.25 19.67
CA VAL A 273 6.63 -18.50 19.16
C VAL A 273 5.49 -19.40 18.73
N VAL A 274 5.61 -19.99 17.56
CA VAL A 274 4.65 -20.95 17.04
C VAL A 274 5.35 -22.24 16.65
N GLU A 275 4.69 -23.39 16.90
CA GLU A 275 5.13 -24.69 16.41
C GLU A 275 4.39 -25.04 15.11
N VAL A 276 5.16 -25.33 14.06
CA VAL A 276 4.70 -25.67 12.71
C VAL A 276 5.32 -26.96 12.21
#